data_750a3125caa8f6d8729172775ebcc021
#
_entry.id   750a3125caa8f6d8729172775ebcc021
#
_cell.length_a   1.000
_cell.length_b   1.000
_cell.length_c   1.000
_cell.angle_alpha   90.00
_cell.angle_beta   90.00
_cell.angle_gamma   90.00
#
_symmetry.space_group_name_H-M   'P 1'
#
loop_
_entity.id
_entity.type
_entity.pdbx_description
1 polymer ?
#
loop_
_entity_poly.entity_id
_entity_poly.type
_entity_poly.pdbx_seq_one_letter_code
_entity_poly.pdbx_strand_id
1 'polypeptide(L)'
;MQGEPAFLRNFYRLGVRMATLTWNYKNELAHPNRIWEENGEAFFEPETEHGLTEKGIEFVREMERLGIVIDVSHLSDAGIEDVFRYTEKPFVASHSNARAIASNPRNLTDDMIKKLSERGGVTGINYCADFLHDWKKGEGALSRVEDMVSHMKHIKRWEASSALALDRILTESGEI
;
A
#
# COMPACT_ATOMS: atom_id res chain seq x y z
N MET A 1 -1.04 7.55 18.45
CA MET A 1 -1.81 6.45 19.10
C MET A 1 -0.95 5.60 20.03
N GLN A 2 0.35 5.77 20.02
CA GLN A 2 1.32 5.05 20.86
C GLN A 2 1.21 3.51 20.83
N GLY A 3 0.59 2.97 19.78
CA GLY A 3 0.39 1.54 19.61
C GLY A 3 -0.63 0.88 20.56
N GLU A 4 -1.47 1.67 21.22
CA GLU A 4 -2.42 1.13 22.20
C GLU A 4 -3.78 0.76 21.57
N PRO A 5 -4.22 -0.51 21.60
CA PRO A 5 -5.49 -0.94 21.03
C PRO A 5 -6.73 -0.24 21.61
N ALA A 6 -6.61 0.31 22.83
CA ALA A 6 -7.68 1.09 23.44
C ALA A 6 -8.03 2.35 22.66
N PHE A 7 -7.03 3.05 22.10
CA PHE A 7 -7.26 4.20 21.22
C PHE A 7 -7.93 3.79 19.91
N LEU A 8 -7.54 2.63 19.34
CA LEU A 8 -8.15 2.11 18.14
C LEU A 8 -9.66 1.87 18.32
N ARG A 9 -10.08 1.31 19.47
CA ARG A 9 -11.50 1.13 19.81
C ARG A 9 -12.26 2.45 19.92
N ASN A 10 -11.62 3.49 20.45
CA ASN A 10 -12.22 4.82 20.53
C ASN A 10 -12.38 5.43 19.14
N PHE A 11 -11.37 5.32 18.26
CA PHE A 11 -11.49 5.78 16.88
C PHE A 11 -12.55 5.00 16.09
N TYR A 12 -12.68 3.70 16.32
CA TYR A 12 -13.78 2.92 15.74
C TYR A 12 -15.16 3.46 16.15
N ARG A 13 -15.35 3.79 17.44
CA ARG A 13 -16.61 4.41 17.93
C ARG A 13 -16.87 5.76 17.31
N LEU A 14 -15.82 6.52 16.99
CA LEU A 14 -15.90 7.80 16.28
C LEU A 14 -16.11 7.67 14.77
N GLY A 15 -16.21 6.46 14.24
CA GLY A 15 -16.52 6.21 12.83
C GLY A 15 -15.33 5.85 11.95
N VAL A 16 -14.11 5.72 12.48
CA VAL A 16 -12.95 5.26 11.69
C VAL A 16 -13.16 3.80 11.25
N ARG A 17 -12.94 3.52 9.96
CA ARG A 17 -13.11 2.20 9.34
C ARG A 17 -11.91 1.76 8.51
N MET A 18 -10.91 2.60 8.34
CA MET A 18 -9.65 2.29 7.68
C MET A 18 -8.52 3.08 8.36
N ALA A 19 -7.34 2.49 8.47
CA ALA A 19 -6.18 3.17 9.00
C ALA A 19 -4.89 2.64 8.36
N THR A 20 -3.99 3.58 8.01
CA THR A 20 -2.62 3.33 7.59
C THR A 20 -1.73 3.19 8.83
N LEU A 21 -0.83 2.19 8.84
CA LEU A 21 -0.06 1.83 10.03
C LEU A 21 1.15 2.74 10.25
N THR A 22 1.79 3.16 9.18
CA THR A 22 2.97 4.05 9.22
C THR A 22 2.96 5.01 8.04
N TRP A 23 3.80 6.03 8.12
CA TRP A 23 4.10 6.90 6.98
C TRP A 23 5.55 6.65 6.54
N ASN A 24 6.36 7.68 6.36
CA ASN A 24 7.75 7.57 5.90
C ASN A 24 8.75 7.32 7.03
N TYR A 25 8.30 7.22 8.26
CA TYR A 25 9.15 7.03 9.43
C TYR A 25 8.64 5.87 10.28
N LYS A 26 9.60 5.14 10.88
CA LYS A 26 9.31 4.12 11.88
C LYS A 26 8.49 4.73 13.03
N ASN A 27 7.51 3.98 13.50
CA ASN A 27 6.74 4.28 14.69
C ASN A 27 6.61 3.03 15.60
N GLU A 28 5.77 3.11 16.61
CA GLU A 28 5.56 2.00 17.57
C GLU A 28 4.91 0.77 16.94
N LEU A 29 4.29 0.89 15.75
CA LEU A 29 3.57 -0.20 15.09
C LEU A 29 4.40 -0.87 14.01
N ALA A 30 5.14 -0.10 13.21
CA ALA A 30 5.72 -0.62 11.98
C ALA A 30 6.93 0.17 11.48
N HIS A 31 7.64 -0.46 10.55
CA HIS A 31 8.68 0.15 9.75
C HIS A 31 8.15 0.46 8.34
N PRO A 32 8.49 1.64 7.77
CA PRO A 32 8.31 1.91 6.35
C PRO A 32 9.47 1.31 5.53
N ASN A 33 9.36 1.34 4.21
CA ASN A 33 10.53 1.15 3.36
C ASN A 33 11.57 2.24 3.63
N ARG A 34 12.84 1.95 3.37
CA ARG A 34 13.95 2.84 3.71
C ARG A 34 13.98 4.03 2.77
N ILE A 35 14.01 5.21 3.36
CA ILE A 35 14.14 6.48 2.65
C ILE A 35 15.23 7.28 3.38
N TRP A 36 16.23 7.74 2.62
CA TRP A 36 17.25 8.64 3.16
C TRP A 36 17.67 9.66 2.10
N GLU A 37 18.29 10.72 2.53
CA GLU A 37 18.84 11.76 1.67
C GLU A 37 20.36 11.80 1.84
N GLU A 38 21.08 11.84 0.72
CA GLU A 38 22.52 12.00 0.71
C GLU A 38 22.92 12.96 -0.40
N ASN A 39 23.69 14.00 -0.06
CA ASN A 39 24.14 15.06 -0.99
C ASN A 39 22.99 15.76 -1.76
N GLY A 40 21.82 15.91 -1.13
CA GLY A 40 20.63 16.51 -1.76
C GLY A 40 19.89 15.59 -2.74
N GLU A 41 20.20 14.30 -2.73
CA GLU A 41 19.49 13.27 -3.50
C GLU A 41 18.75 12.33 -2.55
N ALA A 42 17.47 12.03 -2.86
CA ALA A 42 16.69 11.06 -2.10
C ALA A 42 16.93 9.65 -2.65
N PHE A 43 17.15 8.72 -1.74
CA PHE A 43 17.34 7.29 -2.02
C PHE A 43 16.22 6.48 -1.39
N PHE A 44 15.84 5.41 -2.08
CA PHE A 44 14.75 4.55 -1.68
C PHE A 44 15.16 3.09 -1.80
N GLU A 45 15.00 2.32 -0.73
CA GLU A 45 15.24 0.87 -0.72
C GLU A 45 14.10 0.12 -0.07
N PRO A 46 13.76 -1.09 -0.58
CA PRO A 46 12.86 -1.99 0.13
C PRO A 46 13.44 -2.39 1.49
N GLU A 47 12.66 -2.28 2.54
CA GLU A 47 12.97 -2.84 3.85
C GLU A 47 12.34 -4.22 3.96
N THR A 48 13.17 -5.25 3.89
CA THR A 48 12.75 -6.67 3.84
C THR A 48 12.96 -7.41 5.14
N GLU A 49 13.60 -6.80 6.13
CA GLU A 49 13.93 -7.42 7.42
C GLU A 49 13.00 -6.98 8.55
N HIS A 50 12.64 -5.70 8.56
CA HIS A 50 11.87 -5.10 9.64
C HIS A 50 10.47 -4.71 9.16
N GLY A 51 9.46 -5.42 9.66
CA GLY A 51 8.05 -5.22 9.36
C GLY A 51 7.27 -4.61 10.54
N LEU A 52 6.24 -5.31 10.96
CA LEU A 52 5.45 -4.96 12.12
C LEU A 52 6.24 -5.18 13.40
N THR A 53 6.07 -4.30 14.38
CA THR A 53 6.52 -4.56 15.76
C THR A 53 5.56 -5.52 16.45
N GLU A 54 5.91 -6.02 17.65
CA GLU A 54 4.97 -6.80 18.46
C GLU A 54 3.66 -6.05 18.71
N LYS A 55 3.74 -4.76 19.03
CA LYS A 55 2.54 -3.90 19.13
C LYS A 55 1.79 -3.77 17.82
N GLY A 56 2.51 -3.70 16.69
CA GLY A 56 1.90 -3.66 15.36
C GLY A 56 1.10 -4.92 15.05
N ILE A 57 1.61 -6.09 15.42
CA ILE A 57 0.92 -7.37 15.24
C ILE A 57 -0.38 -7.40 16.08
N GLU A 58 -0.32 -6.98 17.34
CA GLU A 58 -1.51 -6.88 18.19
C GLU A 58 -2.53 -5.88 17.61
N PHE A 59 -2.02 -4.78 17.06
CA PHE A 59 -2.84 -3.71 16.50
C PHE A 59 -3.59 -4.14 15.24
N VAL A 60 -2.93 -4.83 14.30
CA VAL A 60 -3.59 -5.31 13.07
C VAL A 60 -4.61 -6.40 13.36
N ARG A 61 -4.36 -7.26 14.35
CA ARG A 61 -5.36 -8.24 14.81
C ARG A 61 -6.59 -7.58 15.41
N GLU A 62 -6.40 -6.52 16.19
CA GLU A 62 -7.51 -5.77 16.76
C GLU A 62 -8.26 -4.97 15.68
N MET A 63 -7.55 -4.41 14.65
CA MET A 63 -8.20 -3.80 13.48
C MET A 63 -9.11 -4.81 12.80
N GLU A 64 -8.61 -6.00 12.52
CA GLU A 64 -9.37 -7.06 11.87
C GLU A 64 -10.58 -7.51 12.70
N ARG A 65 -10.42 -7.65 14.04
CA ARG A 65 -11.51 -7.97 14.96
C ARG A 65 -12.61 -6.91 14.96
N LEU A 66 -12.24 -5.64 14.90
CA LEU A 66 -13.18 -4.50 14.87
C LEU A 66 -13.82 -4.28 13.49
N GLY A 67 -13.26 -4.84 12.41
CA GLY A 67 -13.67 -4.54 11.04
C GLY A 67 -13.13 -3.19 10.54
N ILE A 68 -11.96 -2.77 11.05
CA ILE A 68 -11.20 -1.65 10.49
C ILE A 68 -10.29 -2.21 9.40
N VAL A 69 -10.41 -1.69 8.20
CA VAL A 69 -9.59 -2.07 7.04
C VAL A 69 -8.15 -1.62 7.28
N ILE A 70 -7.19 -2.54 7.09
CA ILE A 70 -5.77 -2.23 7.17
C ILE A 70 -5.35 -1.65 5.81
N ASP A 71 -4.69 -0.47 5.83
CA ASP A 71 -4.05 0.10 4.67
C ASP A 71 -2.53 -0.08 4.78
N VAL A 72 -1.96 -0.84 3.85
CA VAL A 72 -0.53 -1.15 3.82
C VAL A 72 0.31 -0.14 3.05
N SER A 73 -0.28 0.89 2.48
CA SER A 73 0.47 1.97 1.84
C SER A 73 1.48 2.57 2.83
N HIS A 74 2.70 2.81 2.38
CA HIS A 74 3.88 3.20 3.15
C HIS A 74 4.55 2.12 4.01
N LEU A 75 3.94 0.95 4.19
CA LEU A 75 4.54 -0.12 4.97
C LEU A 75 5.77 -0.69 4.23
N SER A 76 6.73 -1.19 5.01
CA SER A 76 7.87 -1.93 4.45
C SER A 76 7.42 -3.21 3.75
N ASP A 77 8.27 -3.75 2.88
CA ASP A 77 8.00 -5.04 2.25
C ASP A 77 7.81 -6.13 3.30
N ALA A 78 8.68 -6.18 4.32
CA ALA A 78 8.52 -7.10 5.46
C ALA A 78 7.20 -6.85 6.21
N GLY A 79 6.77 -5.60 6.37
CA GLY A 79 5.52 -5.27 7.04
C GLY A 79 4.28 -5.71 6.27
N ILE A 80 4.31 -5.62 4.95
CA ILE A 80 3.23 -6.14 4.08
C ILE A 80 3.14 -7.67 4.23
N GLU A 81 4.28 -8.38 4.22
CA GLU A 81 4.32 -9.84 4.46
C GLU A 81 3.82 -10.20 5.86
N ASP A 82 4.11 -9.38 6.88
CA ASP A 82 3.58 -9.59 8.22
C ASP A 82 2.05 -9.43 8.27
N VAL A 83 1.48 -8.43 7.57
CA VAL A 83 0.02 -8.30 7.47
C VAL A 83 -0.58 -9.54 6.82
N PHE A 84 0.03 -10.09 5.75
CA PHE A 84 -0.40 -11.36 5.16
C PHE A 84 -0.35 -12.52 6.14
N ARG A 85 0.67 -12.58 7.00
CA ARG A 85 0.89 -13.64 7.97
C ARG A 85 -0.04 -13.60 9.17
N TYR A 86 -0.34 -12.41 9.68
CA TYR A 86 -1.03 -12.22 10.97
C TYR A 86 -2.50 -11.86 10.86
N THR A 87 -3.02 -11.70 9.63
CA THR A 87 -4.44 -11.40 9.36
C THR A 87 -5.00 -12.32 8.29
N GLU A 88 -6.33 -12.43 8.22
CA GLU A 88 -7.02 -13.32 7.28
C GLU A 88 -7.99 -12.55 6.35
N LYS A 89 -8.52 -11.39 6.80
CA LYS A 89 -9.48 -10.61 6.02
C LYS A 89 -8.80 -9.81 4.92
N PRO A 90 -9.57 -9.38 3.90
CA PRO A 90 -9.08 -8.42 2.90
C PRO A 90 -8.54 -7.15 3.54
N PHE A 91 -7.47 -6.62 2.96
CA PHE A 91 -6.91 -5.32 3.30
C PHE A 91 -6.59 -4.54 2.02
N VAL A 92 -6.11 -3.33 2.10
CA VAL A 92 -5.90 -2.47 0.94
C VAL A 92 -4.50 -1.86 0.91
N ALA A 93 -4.05 -1.50 -0.28
CA ALA A 93 -2.99 -0.54 -0.51
C ALA A 93 -3.64 0.70 -1.14
N SER A 94 -4.05 1.67 -0.32
CA SER A 94 -4.88 2.79 -0.78
C SER A 94 -4.25 3.63 -1.89
N HIS A 95 -2.90 3.66 -1.98
CA HIS A 95 -2.14 4.43 -2.96
C HIS A 95 -0.76 3.80 -3.20
N SER A 96 -0.72 2.70 -3.98
CA SER A 96 0.52 2.00 -4.37
C SER A 96 0.40 1.45 -5.78
N ASN A 97 1.46 1.65 -6.59
CA ASN A 97 1.49 1.25 -7.99
C ASN A 97 2.21 -0.10 -8.17
N ALA A 98 2.57 -0.46 -9.40
CA ALA A 98 3.32 -1.68 -9.72
C ALA A 98 4.83 -1.40 -9.78
N ARG A 99 5.62 -2.08 -8.96
CA ARG A 99 7.09 -1.93 -8.91
C ARG A 99 7.77 -2.41 -10.20
N ALA A 100 7.17 -3.34 -10.91
CA ALA A 100 7.67 -3.80 -12.22
C ALA A 100 7.65 -2.71 -13.31
N ILE A 101 6.93 -1.62 -13.12
CA ILE A 101 6.88 -0.49 -14.06
C ILE A 101 7.72 0.68 -13.57
N ALA A 102 7.67 0.99 -12.29
CA ALA A 102 8.49 2.01 -11.65
C ALA A 102 9.09 1.44 -10.37
N SER A 103 10.42 1.36 -10.30
CA SER A 103 11.18 0.58 -9.31
C SER A 103 11.15 1.14 -7.89
N ASN A 104 10.33 2.16 -7.63
CA ASN A 104 10.19 2.75 -6.30
C ASN A 104 9.65 1.74 -5.29
N PRO A 105 10.25 1.57 -4.10
CA PRO A 105 9.79 0.61 -3.09
C PRO A 105 8.41 0.93 -2.49
N ARG A 106 7.86 2.14 -2.70
CA ARG A 106 6.48 2.47 -2.36
C ARG A 106 5.47 1.75 -3.26
N ASN A 107 5.92 1.20 -4.38
CA ASN A 107 5.13 0.37 -5.29
C ASN A 107 5.18 -1.11 -4.84
N LEU A 108 4.09 -1.84 -5.10
CA LEU A 108 3.96 -3.24 -4.79
C LEU A 108 4.71 -4.12 -5.80
N THR A 109 5.31 -5.20 -5.33
CA THR A 109 5.83 -6.26 -6.20
C THR A 109 4.68 -7.04 -6.83
N ASP A 110 4.96 -7.76 -7.92
CA ASP A 110 3.96 -8.62 -8.57
C ASP A 110 3.41 -9.70 -7.62
N ASP A 111 4.27 -10.25 -6.76
CA ASP A 111 3.86 -11.23 -5.74
C ASP A 111 2.90 -10.61 -4.71
N MET A 112 3.19 -9.40 -4.24
CA MET A 112 2.30 -8.66 -3.32
C MET A 112 0.96 -8.34 -3.98
N ILE A 113 0.95 -7.90 -5.25
CA ILE A 113 -0.27 -7.61 -6.00
C ILE A 113 -1.12 -8.88 -6.13
N LYS A 114 -0.49 -9.99 -6.51
CA LYS A 114 -1.16 -11.29 -6.63
C LYS A 114 -1.76 -11.76 -5.31
N LYS A 115 -0.98 -11.77 -4.24
CA LYS A 115 -1.45 -12.15 -2.89
C LYS A 115 -2.58 -11.25 -2.39
N LEU A 116 -2.47 -9.92 -2.63
CA LEU A 116 -3.50 -8.95 -2.27
C LEU A 116 -4.82 -9.25 -3.00
N SER A 117 -4.74 -9.51 -4.30
CA SER A 117 -5.89 -9.88 -5.13
C SER A 117 -6.53 -11.20 -4.69
N GLU A 118 -5.74 -12.25 -4.46
CA GLU A 118 -6.20 -13.56 -3.98
C GLU A 118 -6.93 -13.46 -2.64
N ARG A 119 -6.55 -12.50 -1.80
CA ARG A 119 -7.21 -12.20 -0.52
C ARG A 119 -8.46 -11.32 -0.66
N GLY A 120 -8.80 -10.86 -1.86
CA GLY A 120 -9.92 -9.94 -2.11
C GLY A 120 -9.62 -8.50 -1.72
N GLY A 121 -8.35 -8.14 -1.61
CA GLY A 121 -7.90 -6.77 -1.35
C GLY A 121 -7.89 -5.91 -2.60
N VAL A 122 -7.62 -4.62 -2.44
CA VAL A 122 -7.64 -3.62 -3.51
C VAL A 122 -6.40 -2.74 -3.41
N THR A 123 -5.84 -2.35 -4.57
CA THR A 123 -4.84 -1.29 -4.63
C THR A 123 -5.36 -0.07 -5.37
N GLY A 124 -5.09 1.14 -4.85
CA GLY A 124 -5.34 2.42 -5.52
C GLY A 124 -4.09 2.92 -6.24
N ILE A 125 -4.28 3.61 -7.36
CA ILE A 125 -3.17 4.22 -8.09
C ILE A 125 -2.72 5.52 -7.40
N ASN A 126 -1.43 5.62 -7.16
CA ASN A 126 -0.77 6.83 -6.66
C ASN A 126 -0.36 7.70 -7.86
N TYR A 127 -0.72 8.98 -7.83
CA TYR A 127 -0.45 9.94 -8.92
C TYR A 127 0.88 10.70 -8.75
N CYS A 128 1.67 10.39 -7.72
CA CYS A 128 3.00 10.97 -7.57
C CYS A 128 3.91 10.47 -8.71
N ALA A 129 4.55 11.41 -9.40
CA ALA A 129 5.38 11.12 -10.57
C ALA A 129 6.48 10.09 -10.27
N ASP A 130 7.11 10.16 -9.09
CA ASP A 130 8.18 9.24 -8.67
C ASP A 130 7.72 7.78 -8.48
N PHE A 131 6.41 7.53 -8.48
CA PHE A 131 5.83 6.20 -8.35
C PHE A 131 5.21 5.69 -9.66
N LEU A 132 5.19 6.56 -10.69
CA LEU A 132 4.62 6.25 -11.99
C LEU A 132 5.67 5.97 -13.06
N HIS A 133 6.89 6.49 -12.89
CA HIS A 133 7.95 6.36 -13.87
C HIS A 133 9.34 6.37 -13.21
N ASP A 134 10.28 5.61 -13.74
CA ASP A 134 11.69 5.66 -13.34
C ASP A 134 12.38 6.82 -14.06
N TRP A 135 12.70 7.84 -13.31
CA TRP A 135 13.34 9.06 -13.84
C TRP A 135 14.84 8.87 -14.03
N LYS A 136 15.36 9.40 -15.13
CA LYS A 136 16.80 9.58 -15.29
C LYS A 136 17.21 10.92 -14.70
N LYS A 137 18.42 10.97 -14.15
CA LYS A 137 18.99 12.22 -13.62
C LYS A 137 18.94 13.34 -14.67
N GLY A 138 18.30 14.45 -14.31
CA GLY A 138 18.12 15.61 -15.21
C GLY A 138 16.82 15.60 -16.03
N GLU A 139 16.02 14.54 -16.00
CA GLU A 139 14.66 14.55 -16.52
C GLU A 139 13.73 15.14 -15.43
N GLY A 140 12.89 16.08 -15.78
CA GLY A 140 11.88 16.62 -14.84
C GLY A 140 10.84 15.54 -14.50
N ALA A 141 10.37 15.54 -13.27
CA ALA A 141 9.33 14.61 -12.79
C ALA A 141 7.97 14.95 -13.48
N LEU A 142 7.77 14.43 -14.67
CA LEU A 142 6.54 14.60 -15.46
C LEU A 142 5.89 13.23 -15.65
N SER A 143 4.75 13.01 -15.02
CA SER A 143 3.91 11.84 -15.28
C SER A 143 2.79 12.17 -16.25
N ARG A 144 2.35 11.16 -17.00
CA ARG A 144 1.28 11.24 -17.99
C ARG A 144 0.16 10.29 -17.61
N VAL A 145 -1.00 10.49 -18.20
CA VAL A 145 -2.14 9.57 -18.02
C VAL A 145 -1.78 8.14 -18.48
N GLU A 146 -0.97 8.03 -19.54
CA GLU A 146 -0.50 6.75 -20.07
C GLU A 146 0.34 5.95 -19.05
N ASP A 147 1.10 6.64 -18.20
CA ASP A 147 1.88 5.99 -17.13
C ASP A 147 0.92 5.35 -16.11
N MET A 148 -0.11 6.08 -15.66
CA MET A 148 -1.16 5.55 -14.79
C MET A 148 -1.88 4.35 -15.41
N VAL A 149 -2.27 4.47 -16.69
CA VAL A 149 -2.93 3.38 -17.42
C VAL A 149 -2.03 2.15 -17.55
N SER A 150 -0.71 2.35 -17.68
CA SER A 150 0.25 1.25 -17.74
C SER A 150 0.28 0.47 -16.42
N HIS A 151 0.31 1.15 -15.28
CA HIS A 151 0.20 0.53 -13.95
C HIS A 151 -1.13 -0.22 -13.78
N MET A 152 -2.25 0.41 -14.14
CA MET A 152 -3.57 -0.24 -14.06
C MET A 152 -3.62 -1.52 -14.88
N LYS A 153 -3.14 -1.49 -16.13
CA LYS A 153 -3.08 -2.66 -17.01
C LYS A 153 -2.17 -3.75 -16.46
N HIS A 154 -1.05 -3.38 -15.82
CA HIS A 154 -0.13 -4.33 -15.21
C HIS A 154 -0.77 -5.01 -14.01
N ILE A 155 -1.33 -4.24 -13.09
CA ILE A 155 -2.02 -4.76 -11.91
C ILE A 155 -3.17 -5.69 -12.31
N LYS A 156 -3.96 -5.30 -13.31
CA LYS A 156 -5.08 -6.11 -13.82
C LYS A 156 -4.68 -7.51 -14.31
N ARG A 157 -3.44 -7.74 -14.70
CA ARG A 157 -2.97 -9.09 -15.11
C ARG A 157 -2.93 -10.10 -13.96
N TRP A 158 -2.81 -9.61 -12.74
CA TRP A 158 -2.69 -10.41 -11.52
C TRP A 158 -4.01 -10.56 -10.78
N GLU A 159 -5.10 -9.99 -11.32
CA GLU A 159 -6.41 -10.07 -10.69
C GLU A 159 -7.04 -11.45 -10.81
N ALA A 160 -7.44 -11.98 -9.65
CA ALA A 160 -8.54 -12.93 -9.60
C ALA A 160 -9.83 -12.13 -9.81
N SER A 161 -10.35 -12.14 -11.02
CA SER A 161 -11.61 -11.62 -11.59
C SER A 161 -12.48 -10.56 -10.86
N SER A 162 -12.05 -9.94 -9.74
CA SER A 162 -12.91 -9.02 -8.96
C SER A 162 -12.23 -7.86 -8.23
N ALA A 163 -10.93 -7.67 -8.34
CA ALA A 163 -10.15 -6.86 -7.41
C ALA A 163 -9.76 -5.44 -7.84
N LEU A 164 -10.19 -4.91 -8.99
CA LEU A 164 -10.04 -3.49 -9.31
C LEU A 164 -11.31 -2.71 -8.98
N ALA A 165 -11.25 -1.89 -7.94
CA ALA A 165 -12.32 -0.95 -7.62
C ALA A 165 -12.66 -0.01 -8.81
N LEU A 166 -11.71 0.20 -9.74
CA LEU A 166 -11.94 0.99 -10.95
C LEU A 166 -12.74 0.24 -12.03
N ASP A 167 -12.66 -1.09 -12.11
CA ASP A 167 -13.41 -1.83 -13.14
C ASP A 167 -14.92 -1.73 -12.89
N ARG A 168 -15.35 -1.62 -11.63
CA ARG A 168 -16.77 -1.37 -11.31
C ARG A 168 -17.25 0.02 -11.75
N ILE A 169 -16.40 1.03 -11.63
CA ILE A 169 -16.76 2.40 -12.03
C ILE A 169 -16.80 2.53 -13.56
N LEU A 170 -15.91 1.84 -14.28
CA LEU A 170 -15.83 1.92 -15.75
C LEU A 170 -16.81 0.99 -16.47
N THR A 171 -17.24 -0.11 -15.85
CA THR A 171 -18.23 -1.02 -16.45
C THR A 171 -19.67 -0.61 -16.15
N GLU A 172 -19.92 0.09 -15.04
CA GLU A 172 -21.26 0.64 -14.74
C GLU A 172 -21.55 1.97 -15.49
N SER A 173 -20.53 2.65 -16.03
CA SER A 173 -20.70 3.85 -16.86
C SER A 173 -20.77 3.58 -18.36
N GLY A 174 -20.80 2.33 -18.78
CA GLY A 174 -20.85 1.91 -20.20
C GLY A 174 -22.23 1.90 -20.86
N GLU A 175 -23.26 2.43 -20.20
CA GLU A 175 -24.57 2.73 -20.80
C GLU A 175 -24.87 4.22 -20.64
N ILE A 176 -24.27 5.05 -21.51
CA ILE A 176 -24.82 6.35 -21.92
C ILE A 176 -24.68 6.46 -23.43
#